data_105f5945a1f74bfe6a9e5ee1fe3065c5
#
_entry.id   105f5945a1f74bfe6a9e5ee1fe3065c5
#
_cell.length_a   1.000
_cell.length_b   1.000
_cell.length_c   1.000
_cell.angle_alpha   90.00
_cell.angle_beta   90.00
_cell.angle_gamma   90.00
#
_symmetry.space_group_name_H-M   'P 1'
#
loop_
_entity.id
_entity.type
_entity.pdbx_description
1 polymer ?
#
loop_
_entity_poly.entity_id
_entity_poly.type
_entity_poly.pdbx_seq_one_letter_code
_entity_poly.pdbx_strand_id
1 'polypeptide(L)'
;MKSKVFMVLLLTMALMVGTVGIASASGIFVFGTSGDAVRLDPGNVTDNESMERMDNIFECLVGFKPGTTEIQPWLAASWDISSDGKEIVFHLRKGVKFHDGTDFNADAVVFSFGRQYDSNNPYYQYGEWALWKALLGAIEKVVKIDDYTVKFVLRRKNAAIITSLTMMYAVAIVSPTNAEKYKEDAFKHPCGTGPFKFVEWVKDDHITLEANENYWGGKPKLDKLIFKVIPDPSARLMALEVGEIQGMEYPNPGDFNRIKTNPRLKLLTAPGMNIGYMAINTGYGYKDANENGVRDPDEPWVKTPGYFEPLTKKKVRQAINMAIDKQSIVDNIYMGTAIKAKNGIPPFMLGYNDAIEDYPYDLERAKALLAEAGYPDGFEVTLYVMPVSRAYMFDPPKIGEAIQSYLAAVGIKVEFYQLDWGTYLQEVEAGKHQMCLLGITGDTGDTDDFMSICYAPNSAAIGTASNRAFYNNEEVQNLISKSLQTYDKAERAEYYKKVQEIIHEDAPWVYIAHANQNLVFSATVHDFVISPTSRMFFYPVWIE
;
A
#
# COMPACT_ATOMS: atom_id res chain seq x y z
N MET A 1 56.07 -75.21 -12.22
CA MET A 1 54.75 -75.18 -12.93
C MET A 1 53.98 -73.99 -12.38
N LYS A 2 53.75 -73.08 -13.31
CA LYS A 2 52.74 -71.99 -13.30
C LYS A 2 52.62 -71.07 -12.07
N SER A 3 53.48 -70.04 -12.06
CA SER A 3 53.32 -68.78 -11.35
C SER A 3 52.14 -68.01 -11.92
N LYS A 4 51.27 -67.44 -11.06
CA LYS A 4 50.32 -66.40 -11.42
C LYS A 4 50.75 -65.13 -10.68
N VAL A 5 51.30 -64.22 -11.47
CA VAL A 5 51.56 -62.85 -11.04
C VAL A 5 50.23 -62.11 -10.98
N PHE A 6 49.86 -61.61 -9.79
CA PHE A 6 48.75 -60.68 -9.63
C PHE A 6 49.29 -59.25 -9.69
N MET A 7 49.01 -58.57 -10.75
CA MET A 7 49.33 -57.16 -10.96
C MET A 7 48.26 -56.31 -10.33
N VAL A 8 48.56 -55.67 -9.21
CA VAL A 8 47.67 -54.69 -8.56
C VAL A 8 47.80 -53.35 -9.31
N LEU A 9 46.78 -52.98 -10.04
CA LEU A 9 46.66 -51.64 -10.61
C LEU A 9 46.14 -50.70 -9.48
N LEU A 10 47.00 -49.82 -8.97
CA LEU A 10 46.57 -48.67 -8.18
C LEU A 10 45.97 -47.61 -9.12
N LEU A 11 44.67 -47.51 -9.12
CA LEU A 11 43.92 -46.39 -9.73
C LEU A 11 44.00 -45.19 -8.77
N THR A 12 44.89 -44.27 -9.02
CA THR A 12 44.89 -42.94 -8.38
C THR A 12 43.78 -42.12 -9.03
N MET A 13 42.62 -42.11 -8.36
CA MET A 13 41.52 -41.21 -8.72
C MET A 13 41.85 -39.83 -8.17
N ALA A 14 42.43 -38.97 -9.00
CA ALA A 14 42.61 -37.56 -8.67
C ALA A 14 41.20 -36.91 -8.60
N LEU A 15 40.76 -36.64 -7.36
CA LEU A 15 39.59 -35.79 -7.13
C LEU A 15 39.94 -34.37 -7.58
N MET A 16 39.63 -34.02 -8.82
CA MET A 16 39.50 -32.61 -9.20
C MET A 16 38.29 -32.07 -8.47
N VAL A 17 38.50 -31.46 -7.32
CA VAL A 17 37.55 -30.50 -6.76
C VAL A 17 37.54 -29.30 -7.70
N GLY A 18 36.73 -29.41 -8.74
CA GLY A 18 36.34 -28.24 -9.52
C GLY A 18 35.61 -27.31 -8.57
N THR A 19 36.25 -26.24 -8.15
CA THR A 19 35.57 -25.07 -7.67
C THR A 19 34.67 -24.61 -8.84
N VAL A 20 33.42 -25.07 -8.83
CA VAL A 20 32.38 -24.40 -9.61
C VAL A 20 32.27 -23.03 -8.96
N GLY A 21 33.08 -22.11 -9.42
CA GLY A 21 32.80 -20.71 -9.28
C GLY A 21 31.43 -20.52 -9.91
N ILE A 22 30.42 -20.32 -9.11
CA ILE A 22 29.17 -19.77 -9.57
C ILE A 22 29.57 -18.39 -10.11
N ALA A 23 29.88 -18.32 -11.40
CA ALA A 23 29.89 -17.06 -12.12
C ALA A 23 28.46 -16.54 -11.92
N SER A 24 28.28 -15.62 -10.99
CA SER A 24 27.10 -14.79 -10.95
C SER A 24 26.94 -14.28 -12.38
N ALA A 25 25.91 -14.75 -13.08
CA ALA A 25 25.63 -14.23 -14.41
C ALA A 25 25.38 -12.75 -14.19
N SER A 26 26.36 -11.92 -14.55
CA SER A 26 26.28 -10.47 -14.38
C SER A 26 24.99 -10.00 -15.06
N GLY A 27 24.08 -9.43 -14.28
CA GLY A 27 22.85 -8.87 -14.78
C GLY A 27 21.54 -9.59 -14.41
N ILE A 28 21.56 -10.77 -13.75
CA ILE A 28 20.34 -11.45 -13.28
C ILE A 28 20.12 -11.12 -11.79
N PHE A 29 18.98 -10.51 -11.49
CA PHE A 29 18.57 -10.19 -10.13
C PHE A 29 17.32 -11.00 -9.74
N VAL A 30 17.42 -11.76 -8.65
CA VAL A 30 16.29 -12.53 -8.10
C VAL A 30 15.85 -11.91 -6.79
N PHE A 31 14.58 -11.48 -6.73
CA PHE A 31 13.96 -10.90 -5.53
C PHE A 31 12.99 -11.91 -4.92
N GLY A 32 13.22 -12.28 -3.67
CA GLY A 32 12.35 -13.19 -2.90
C GLY A 32 11.14 -12.45 -2.36
N THR A 33 9.94 -12.91 -2.72
CA THR A 33 8.65 -12.31 -2.33
C THR A 33 7.82 -13.26 -1.49
N SER A 34 6.89 -12.69 -0.71
CA SER A 34 6.02 -13.42 0.21
C SER A 34 4.86 -14.14 -0.50
N GLY A 35 4.43 -13.63 -1.65
CA GLY A 35 3.31 -14.16 -2.41
C GLY A 35 3.45 -13.98 -3.92
N ASP A 36 2.58 -14.63 -4.66
CA ASP A 36 2.47 -14.50 -6.10
C ASP A 36 1.50 -13.38 -6.48
N ALA A 37 1.66 -12.82 -7.68
CA ALA A 37 0.70 -11.88 -8.24
C ALA A 37 -0.66 -12.54 -8.48
N VAL A 38 -1.72 -11.77 -8.37
CA VAL A 38 -3.08 -12.20 -8.72
C VAL A 38 -3.38 -11.87 -10.18
N ARG A 39 -2.93 -10.70 -10.63
CA ARG A 39 -3.21 -10.17 -11.96
C ARG A 39 -2.18 -9.11 -12.34
N LEU A 40 -1.85 -8.99 -13.63
CA LEU A 40 -0.93 -7.96 -14.14
C LEU A 40 -1.64 -7.04 -15.14
N ASP A 41 -2.76 -6.44 -14.69
CA ASP A 41 -3.58 -5.52 -15.50
C ASP A 41 -3.90 -4.24 -14.71
N PRO A 42 -3.28 -3.10 -15.04
CA PRO A 42 -3.58 -1.83 -14.39
C PRO A 42 -5.07 -1.46 -14.44
N GLY A 43 -5.58 -0.91 -13.33
CA GLY A 43 -6.99 -0.60 -13.14
C GLY A 43 -7.82 -1.76 -12.56
N ASN A 44 -7.28 -2.97 -12.57
CA ASN A 44 -7.99 -4.19 -12.19
C ASN A 44 -7.23 -5.02 -11.13
N VAL A 45 -6.45 -4.35 -10.28
CA VAL A 45 -5.59 -4.92 -9.24
C VAL A 45 -5.75 -4.11 -7.97
N THR A 46 -5.75 -4.80 -6.83
CA THR A 46 -5.82 -4.18 -5.48
C THR A 46 -4.83 -4.80 -4.50
N ASP A 47 -3.99 -5.74 -4.95
CA ASP A 47 -3.01 -6.45 -4.12
C ASP A 47 -1.57 -5.96 -4.37
N ASN A 48 -0.77 -5.95 -3.29
CA ASN A 48 0.59 -5.44 -3.34
C ASN A 48 1.53 -6.31 -4.18
N GLU A 49 1.33 -7.63 -4.15
CA GLU A 49 2.13 -8.59 -4.89
C GLU A 49 2.05 -8.34 -6.41
N SER A 50 0.85 -8.05 -6.91
CA SER A 50 0.67 -7.65 -8.33
C SER A 50 1.31 -6.29 -8.65
N MET A 51 1.12 -5.30 -7.75
CA MET A 51 1.65 -3.94 -7.92
C MET A 51 3.17 -3.90 -8.07
N GLU A 52 3.90 -4.61 -7.22
CA GLU A 52 5.38 -4.65 -7.23
C GLU A 52 5.97 -5.11 -8.56
N ARG A 53 5.32 -6.07 -9.23
CA ARG A 53 5.74 -6.54 -10.56
C ARG A 53 5.43 -5.50 -11.61
N MET A 54 4.24 -4.91 -11.54
CA MET A 54 3.77 -3.90 -12.50
C MET A 54 4.60 -2.61 -12.45
N ASP A 55 5.19 -2.25 -11.30
CA ASP A 55 6.10 -1.11 -11.15
C ASP A 55 7.28 -1.12 -12.13
N ASN A 56 7.64 -2.30 -12.66
CA ASN A 56 8.78 -2.48 -13.55
C ASN A 56 8.36 -2.67 -15.03
N ILE A 57 7.06 -2.95 -15.28
CA ILE A 57 6.52 -3.23 -16.62
C ILE A 57 5.83 -1.98 -17.19
N PHE A 58 5.11 -1.24 -16.35
CA PHE A 58 4.27 -0.14 -16.77
C PHE A 58 4.78 1.22 -16.27
N GLU A 59 4.21 2.28 -16.81
CA GLU A 59 4.47 3.65 -16.38
C GLU A 59 3.18 4.49 -16.38
N CYS A 60 3.16 5.50 -15.50
CA CYS A 60 2.10 6.50 -15.41
C CYS A 60 2.48 7.79 -16.13
N LEU A 61 1.54 8.74 -16.25
CA LEU A 61 1.81 10.08 -16.78
C LEU A 61 2.78 10.85 -15.89
N VAL A 62 2.65 10.71 -14.60
CA VAL A 62 3.50 11.31 -13.56
C VAL A 62 4.00 10.24 -12.60
N GLY A 63 5.11 10.47 -11.93
CA GLY A 63 5.68 9.55 -10.95
C GLY A 63 6.30 10.28 -9.78
N PHE A 64 6.93 9.57 -8.86
CA PHE A 64 7.65 10.16 -7.73
C PHE A 64 9.15 10.25 -8.00
N LYS A 65 9.79 11.27 -7.44
CA LYS A 65 11.25 11.28 -7.31
C LYS A 65 11.65 10.10 -6.39
N PRO A 66 12.74 9.38 -6.71
CA PRO A 66 13.16 8.23 -5.92
C PRO A 66 13.25 8.52 -4.42
N GLY A 67 12.68 7.65 -3.59
CA GLY A 67 12.69 7.77 -2.13
C GLY A 67 11.79 8.87 -1.53
N THR A 68 10.96 9.51 -2.34
CA THR A 68 10.07 10.60 -1.90
C THR A 68 8.66 10.43 -2.45
N THR A 69 7.73 11.30 -2.01
CA THR A 69 6.40 11.48 -2.60
C THR A 69 6.31 12.77 -3.44
N GLU A 70 7.45 13.36 -3.78
CA GLU A 70 7.49 14.53 -4.66
C GLU A 70 7.26 14.12 -6.11
N ILE A 71 6.25 14.73 -6.74
CA ILE A 71 5.85 14.40 -8.11
C ILE A 71 6.87 14.91 -9.12
N GLN A 72 7.15 14.10 -10.11
CA GLN A 72 7.96 14.44 -11.28
C GLN A 72 7.28 14.03 -12.59
N PRO A 73 7.62 14.68 -13.72
CA PRO A 73 7.24 14.23 -15.05
C PRO A 73 7.71 12.79 -15.33
N TRP A 74 6.83 11.96 -15.97
CA TRP A 74 7.20 10.63 -16.42
C TRP A 74 6.82 10.45 -17.89
N LEU A 75 5.71 9.75 -18.24
CA LEU A 75 5.23 9.71 -19.63
C LEU A 75 4.65 11.07 -20.10
N ALA A 76 4.16 11.91 -19.19
CA ALA A 76 3.95 13.33 -19.47
C ALA A 76 5.25 14.11 -19.19
N ALA A 77 5.68 14.95 -20.13
CA ALA A 77 6.83 15.83 -19.97
C ALA A 77 6.50 17.08 -19.12
N SER A 78 5.24 17.52 -19.17
CA SER A 78 4.70 18.63 -18.38
C SER A 78 3.17 18.58 -18.34
N TRP A 79 2.56 19.43 -17.52
CA TRP A 79 1.11 19.62 -17.48
C TRP A 79 0.75 21.03 -17.06
N ASP A 80 -0.44 21.48 -17.50
CA ASP A 80 -1.05 22.76 -17.16
C ASP A 80 -2.40 22.52 -16.50
N ILE A 81 -2.71 23.30 -15.46
CA ILE A 81 -4.00 23.25 -14.75
C ILE A 81 -4.76 24.53 -15.08
N SER A 82 -6.02 24.42 -15.50
CA SER A 82 -6.89 25.58 -15.75
C SER A 82 -7.11 26.41 -14.50
N SER A 83 -7.44 27.68 -14.67
CA SER A 83 -7.61 28.63 -13.55
C SER A 83 -8.75 28.22 -12.59
N ASP A 84 -9.78 27.54 -13.10
CA ASP A 84 -10.88 26.98 -12.29
C ASP A 84 -10.54 25.61 -11.67
N GLY A 85 -9.37 25.03 -12.06
CA GLY A 85 -8.88 23.76 -11.57
C GLY A 85 -9.66 22.52 -12.04
N LYS A 86 -10.47 22.66 -13.10
CA LYS A 86 -11.31 21.57 -13.63
C LYS A 86 -10.77 20.95 -14.92
N GLU A 87 -9.75 21.51 -15.51
CA GLU A 87 -9.09 20.93 -16.68
C GLU A 87 -7.60 20.79 -16.38
N ILE A 88 -7.02 19.65 -16.78
CA ILE A 88 -5.58 19.41 -16.72
C ILE A 88 -5.14 18.94 -18.09
N VAL A 89 -4.22 19.69 -18.70
CA VAL A 89 -3.64 19.37 -20.01
C VAL A 89 -2.27 18.77 -19.81
N PHE A 90 -2.08 17.52 -20.22
CA PHE A 90 -0.80 16.84 -20.19
C PHE A 90 -0.13 16.87 -21.57
N HIS A 91 1.13 17.28 -21.61
CA HIS A 91 2.02 17.22 -22.78
C HIS A 91 2.85 15.96 -22.71
N LEU A 92 2.62 15.04 -23.64
CA LEU A 92 3.17 13.69 -23.60
C LEU A 92 4.62 13.66 -24.14
N ARG A 93 5.41 12.76 -23.60
CA ARG A 93 6.76 12.48 -24.08
C ARG A 93 6.71 11.83 -25.48
N LYS A 94 7.54 12.33 -26.39
CA LYS A 94 7.65 11.79 -27.76
C LYS A 94 8.71 10.68 -27.83
N GLY A 95 8.54 9.76 -28.77
CA GLY A 95 9.52 8.70 -29.05
C GLY A 95 9.52 7.54 -28.05
N VAL A 96 8.57 7.49 -27.12
CA VAL A 96 8.37 6.33 -26.23
C VAL A 96 7.65 5.22 -26.99
N LYS A 97 8.09 3.97 -26.76
CA LYS A 97 7.47 2.78 -27.36
C LYS A 97 7.01 1.81 -26.28
N PHE A 98 5.90 1.16 -26.56
CA PHE A 98 5.47 -0.01 -25.79
C PHE A 98 6.39 -1.22 -26.05
N HIS A 99 6.32 -2.22 -25.20
CA HIS A 99 7.12 -3.44 -25.31
C HIS A 99 6.84 -4.24 -26.60
N ASP A 100 5.66 -4.07 -27.19
CA ASP A 100 5.27 -4.66 -28.49
C ASP A 100 5.79 -3.86 -29.71
N GLY A 101 6.51 -2.76 -29.46
CA GLY A 101 7.10 -1.89 -30.47
C GLY A 101 6.20 -0.79 -31.01
N THR A 102 4.92 -0.76 -30.62
CA THR A 102 3.99 0.33 -30.98
C THR A 102 4.31 1.64 -30.27
N ASP A 103 3.88 2.76 -30.85
CA ASP A 103 4.17 4.09 -30.30
C ASP A 103 3.22 4.44 -29.14
N PHE A 104 3.78 4.98 -28.06
CA PHE A 104 3.02 5.66 -27.02
C PHE A 104 2.59 7.05 -27.52
N ASN A 105 1.29 7.32 -27.41
CA ASN A 105 0.68 8.58 -27.82
C ASN A 105 -0.62 8.86 -27.04
N ALA A 106 -1.33 9.92 -27.41
CA ALA A 106 -2.58 10.33 -26.78
C ALA A 106 -3.71 9.26 -26.90
N ASP A 107 -3.74 8.48 -27.97
CA ASP A 107 -4.73 7.41 -28.14
C ASP A 107 -4.55 6.31 -27.08
N ALA A 108 -3.30 5.97 -26.74
CA ALA A 108 -3.02 5.00 -25.69
C ALA A 108 -3.45 5.50 -24.29
N VAL A 109 -3.29 6.81 -24.03
CA VAL A 109 -3.78 7.40 -22.78
C VAL A 109 -5.31 7.37 -22.72
N VAL A 110 -5.99 7.86 -23.77
CA VAL A 110 -7.46 7.83 -23.84
C VAL A 110 -8.00 6.40 -23.70
N PHE A 111 -7.35 5.42 -24.34
CA PHE A 111 -7.70 4.02 -24.22
C PHE A 111 -7.56 3.50 -22.80
N SER A 112 -6.39 3.74 -22.14
CA SER A 112 -6.06 3.19 -20.83
C SER A 112 -7.03 3.69 -19.74
N PHE A 113 -7.44 4.95 -19.84
CA PHE A 113 -8.44 5.51 -18.93
C PHE A 113 -9.85 5.16 -19.36
N GLY A 114 -10.19 5.29 -20.65
CA GLY A 114 -11.55 5.08 -21.17
C GLY A 114 -12.11 3.70 -20.90
N ARG A 115 -11.26 2.64 -20.91
CA ARG A 115 -11.69 1.28 -20.59
C ARG A 115 -12.14 1.11 -19.12
N GLN A 116 -11.84 2.07 -18.23
CA GLN A 116 -12.16 1.98 -16.81
C GLN A 116 -13.46 2.70 -16.43
N TYR A 117 -13.90 3.72 -17.21
CA TYR A 117 -15.06 4.52 -16.83
C TYR A 117 -16.16 4.58 -17.89
N ASP A 118 -15.88 4.29 -19.14
CA ASP A 118 -16.86 4.34 -20.21
C ASP A 118 -17.48 2.96 -20.44
N SER A 119 -18.70 2.76 -19.96
CA SER A 119 -19.42 1.49 -20.14
C SER A 119 -19.71 1.13 -21.60
N ASN A 120 -19.61 2.07 -22.54
CA ASN A 120 -19.69 1.79 -23.98
C ASN A 120 -18.35 1.32 -24.57
N ASN A 121 -17.26 1.45 -23.84
CA ASN A 121 -15.95 0.94 -24.27
C ASN A 121 -15.98 -0.59 -24.28
N PRO A 122 -15.64 -1.27 -25.41
CA PRO A 122 -15.70 -2.72 -25.50
C PRO A 122 -14.79 -3.45 -24.51
N TYR A 123 -13.79 -2.77 -23.94
CA TYR A 123 -12.89 -3.32 -22.95
C TYR A 123 -13.35 -3.11 -21.49
N TYR A 124 -14.41 -2.31 -21.26
CA TYR A 124 -14.98 -2.07 -19.93
C TYR A 124 -15.39 -3.39 -19.24
N GLN A 125 -15.90 -4.34 -20.01
CA GLN A 125 -16.37 -5.65 -19.53
C GLN A 125 -15.28 -6.57 -18.98
N TYR A 126 -13.99 -6.24 -19.18
CA TYR A 126 -12.87 -7.10 -18.76
C TYR A 126 -12.30 -6.74 -17.37
N GLY A 127 -12.91 -5.79 -16.68
CA GLY A 127 -12.50 -5.38 -15.35
C GLY A 127 -13.63 -4.91 -14.44
N GLU A 128 -13.38 -4.91 -13.13
CA GLU A 128 -14.30 -4.39 -12.13
C GLU A 128 -14.07 -2.90 -11.85
N TRP A 129 -12.87 -2.40 -12.13
CA TRP A 129 -12.44 -1.00 -12.05
C TRP A 129 -12.72 -0.36 -10.68
N ALA A 130 -12.53 -1.13 -9.60
CA ALA A 130 -12.85 -0.70 -8.24
C ALA A 130 -12.10 0.59 -7.84
N LEU A 131 -10.82 0.69 -8.21
CA LEU A 131 -9.99 1.87 -7.88
C LEU A 131 -10.41 3.13 -8.65
N TRP A 132 -10.89 2.99 -9.89
CA TRP A 132 -11.47 4.12 -10.62
C TRP A 132 -12.64 4.70 -9.85
N LYS A 133 -13.58 3.84 -9.44
CA LYS A 133 -14.78 4.25 -8.71
C LYS A 133 -14.43 4.92 -7.39
N ALA A 134 -13.47 4.37 -6.66
CA ALA A 134 -13.10 4.85 -5.32
C ALA A 134 -12.26 6.15 -5.34
N LEU A 135 -11.29 6.29 -6.25
CA LEU A 135 -10.24 7.31 -6.15
C LEU A 135 -10.20 8.30 -7.32
N LEU A 136 -10.66 7.88 -8.49
CA LEU A 136 -10.58 8.67 -9.72
C LEU A 136 -11.90 9.24 -10.20
N GLY A 137 -12.99 9.06 -9.45
CA GLY A 137 -14.34 9.50 -9.81
C GLY A 137 -14.51 11.02 -10.00
N ALA A 138 -13.52 11.82 -9.59
CA ALA A 138 -13.46 13.24 -9.94
C ALA A 138 -13.22 13.48 -11.44
N ILE A 139 -12.60 12.52 -12.16
CA ILE A 139 -12.38 12.61 -13.61
C ILE A 139 -13.70 12.30 -14.33
N GLU A 140 -14.16 13.25 -15.14
CA GLU A 140 -15.35 13.06 -16.00
C GLU A 140 -14.97 12.32 -17.27
N LYS A 141 -13.90 12.78 -17.93
CA LYS A 141 -13.41 12.22 -19.18
C LYS A 141 -11.97 12.60 -19.48
N VAL A 142 -11.32 11.79 -20.31
CA VAL A 142 -9.99 12.05 -20.88
C VAL A 142 -10.18 12.24 -22.39
N VAL A 143 -9.66 13.35 -22.94
CA VAL A 143 -9.87 13.76 -24.32
C VAL A 143 -8.53 13.97 -25.03
N LYS A 144 -8.36 13.39 -26.20
CA LYS A 144 -7.24 13.68 -27.10
C LYS A 144 -7.42 15.09 -27.69
N ILE A 145 -6.37 15.92 -27.61
CA ILE A 145 -6.28 17.22 -28.28
C ILE A 145 -5.48 17.05 -29.59
N ASP A 146 -4.31 16.43 -29.50
CA ASP A 146 -3.48 16.01 -30.63
C ASP A 146 -2.72 14.72 -30.24
N ASP A 147 -1.81 14.23 -31.10
CA ASP A 147 -1.13 12.96 -30.87
C ASP A 147 -0.27 12.92 -29.60
N TYR A 148 0.12 14.08 -29.06
CA TYR A 148 0.95 14.19 -27.87
C TYR A 148 0.41 15.14 -26.79
N THR A 149 -0.89 15.45 -26.88
CA THR A 149 -1.58 16.31 -25.90
C THR A 149 -2.93 15.69 -25.52
N VAL A 150 -3.14 15.47 -24.22
CA VAL A 150 -4.40 14.98 -23.67
C VAL A 150 -4.92 15.92 -22.62
N LYS A 151 -6.24 16.05 -22.54
CA LYS A 151 -6.95 16.85 -21.55
C LYS A 151 -7.79 15.96 -20.64
N PHE A 152 -7.59 16.09 -19.35
CA PHE A 152 -8.45 15.54 -18.31
C PHE A 152 -9.47 16.59 -17.91
N VAL A 153 -10.75 16.25 -17.99
CA VAL A 153 -11.86 17.09 -17.54
C VAL A 153 -12.37 16.55 -16.22
N LEU A 154 -12.45 17.40 -15.20
CA LEU A 154 -12.89 17.03 -13.88
C LEU A 154 -14.32 17.51 -13.62
N ARG A 155 -15.16 16.69 -12.99
CA ARG A 155 -16.50 17.05 -12.51
C ARG A 155 -16.45 18.17 -11.46
N ARG A 156 -15.41 18.13 -10.63
CA ARG A 156 -15.11 19.10 -9.57
C ARG A 156 -13.61 19.26 -9.43
N LYS A 157 -13.18 20.42 -8.93
CA LYS A 157 -11.78 20.64 -8.56
C LYS A 157 -11.35 19.58 -7.53
N ASN A 158 -10.19 19.00 -7.74
CA ASN A 158 -9.58 18.03 -6.83
C ASN A 158 -8.06 18.20 -6.84
N ALA A 159 -7.52 18.78 -5.78
CA ALA A 159 -6.09 19.07 -5.69
C ALA A 159 -5.23 17.80 -5.50
N ALA A 160 -5.81 16.68 -5.08
CA ALA A 160 -5.11 15.41 -4.96
C ALA A 160 -5.06 14.62 -6.27
N ILE A 161 -5.73 15.07 -7.35
CA ILE A 161 -5.83 14.28 -8.58
C ILE A 161 -4.48 13.98 -9.23
N ILE A 162 -3.53 14.94 -9.20
CA ILE A 162 -2.20 14.73 -9.79
C ILE A 162 -1.44 13.63 -9.04
N THR A 163 -1.54 13.60 -7.71
CA THR A 163 -0.94 12.54 -6.89
C THR A 163 -1.62 11.19 -7.14
N SER A 164 -2.94 11.17 -7.29
CA SER A 164 -3.67 9.95 -7.66
C SER A 164 -3.20 9.38 -9.03
N LEU A 165 -2.73 10.23 -9.95
CA LEU A 165 -2.19 9.78 -11.24
C LEU A 165 -0.77 9.17 -11.15
N THR A 166 -0.22 8.96 -9.94
CA THR A 166 1.01 8.18 -9.72
C THR A 166 0.74 6.72 -9.41
N MET A 167 -0.53 6.35 -9.11
CA MET A 167 -0.88 4.96 -8.73
C MET A 167 -0.74 4.00 -9.92
N MET A 168 0.42 3.34 -10.03
CA MET A 168 0.76 2.45 -11.13
C MET A 168 -0.35 1.41 -11.42
N TYR A 169 -0.85 0.79 -10.40
CA TYR A 169 -1.84 -0.27 -10.50
C TYR A 169 -3.27 0.21 -10.84
N ALA A 170 -3.51 1.53 -10.84
CA ALA A 170 -4.78 2.12 -11.20
C ALA A 170 -4.75 2.85 -12.55
N VAL A 171 -3.66 3.58 -12.85
CA VAL A 171 -3.63 4.57 -13.94
C VAL A 171 -2.48 4.37 -14.92
N ALA A 172 -1.73 3.28 -14.83
CA ALA A 172 -0.66 3.01 -15.78
C ALA A 172 -1.18 2.83 -17.21
N ILE A 173 -0.32 3.23 -18.15
CA ILE A 173 -0.67 3.22 -19.57
C ILE A 173 -0.35 1.85 -20.17
N VAL A 174 -1.34 1.24 -20.81
CA VAL A 174 -1.24 -0.07 -21.45
C VAL A 174 -1.24 0.06 -22.98
N SER A 175 -0.63 -0.89 -23.67
CA SER A 175 -0.68 -0.94 -25.14
C SER A 175 -2.10 -1.28 -25.63
N PRO A 176 -2.74 -0.40 -26.43
CA PRO A 176 -4.02 -0.72 -27.07
C PRO A 176 -3.94 -1.94 -27.98
N THR A 177 -2.84 -2.06 -28.75
CA THR A 177 -2.60 -3.18 -29.66
C THR A 177 -2.52 -4.51 -28.92
N ASN A 178 -1.82 -4.53 -27.78
CA ASN A 178 -1.75 -5.72 -26.94
C ASN A 178 -3.12 -6.07 -26.33
N ALA A 179 -3.86 -5.08 -25.86
CA ALA A 179 -5.20 -5.27 -25.31
C ALA A 179 -6.18 -5.81 -26.38
N GLU A 180 -6.09 -5.31 -27.62
CA GLU A 180 -6.89 -5.81 -28.74
C GLU A 180 -6.58 -7.27 -29.08
N LYS A 181 -5.29 -7.62 -29.06
CA LYS A 181 -4.81 -8.97 -29.37
C LYS A 181 -5.27 -10.02 -28.36
N TYR A 182 -5.17 -9.71 -27.06
CA TYR A 182 -5.38 -10.68 -25.99
C TYR A 182 -6.70 -10.51 -25.23
N LYS A 183 -7.38 -9.37 -25.35
CA LYS A 183 -8.67 -9.08 -24.74
C LYS A 183 -8.71 -9.42 -23.25
N GLU A 184 -9.57 -10.35 -22.84
CA GLU A 184 -9.71 -10.80 -21.45
C GLU A 184 -8.43 -11.42 -20.86
N ASP A 185 -7.56 -11.96 -21.71
CA ASP A 185 -6.28 -12.56 -21.31
C ASP A 185 -5.11 -11.56 -21.31
N ALA A 186 -5.34 -10.27 -21.57
CA ALA A 186 -4.26 -9.27 -21.62
C ALA A 186 -3.45 -9.20 -20.31
N PHE A 187 -4.05 -9.53 -19.16
CA PHE A 187 -3.37 -9.58 -17.87
C PHE A 187 -2.30 -10.68 -17.76
N LYS A 188 -2.35 -11.72 -18.62
CA LYS A 188 -1.33 -12.78 -18.74
C LYS A 188 -0.19 -12.38 -19.66
N HIS A 189 -0.38 -11.31 -20.41
CA HIS A 189 0.56 -10.78 -21.40
C HIS A 189 0.76 -9.28 -21.20
N PRO A 190 1.21 -8.83 -20.00
CA PRO A 190 1.33 -7.42 -19.69
C PRO A 190 2.30 -6.72 -20.64
N CYS A 191 1.87 -5.59 -21.20
CA CYS A 191 2.63 -4.80 -22.17
C CYS A 191 2.53 -3.31 -21.85
N GLY A 192 3.57 -2.78 -21.21
CA GLY A 192 3.75 -1.38 -20.85
C GLY A 192 4.85 -0.70 -21.63
N THR A 193 5.31 0.43 -21.11
CA THR A 193 6.43 1.23 -21.61
C THR A 193 7.66 1.13 -20.72
N GLY A 194 7.58 0.40 -19.60
CA GLY A 194 8.54 0.38 -18.52
C GLY A 194 9.92 -0.20 -18.86
N PRO A 195 10.84 -0.14 -17.87
CA PRO A 195 12.23 -0.55 -18.07
C PRO A 195 12.42 -2.07 -18.27
N PHE A 196 11.44 -2.88 -17.85
CA PHE A 196 11.52 -4.32 -18.05
C PHE A 196 10.29 -4.84 -18.79
N LYS A 197 10.50 -5.87 -19.65
CA LYS A 197 9.48 -6.57 -20.40
C LYS A 197 9.13 -7.88 -19.73
N PHE A 198 7.87 -8.24 -19.76
CA PHE A 198 7.38 -9.52 -19.30
C PHE A 198 7.89 -10.67 -20.19
N VAL A 199 8.37 -11.74 -19.56
CA VAL A 199 8.80 -12.97 -20.25
C VAL A 199 7.87 -14.13 -19.93
N GLU A 200 7.73 -14.45 -18.63
CA GLU A 200 6.89 -15.56 -18.19
C GLU A 200 6.36 -15.36 -16.77
N TRP A 201 5.27 -16.07 -16.49
CA TRP A 201 4.70 -16.22 -15.16
C TRP A 201 4.41 -17.69 -14.90
N VAL A 202 5.18 -18.29 -14.01
CA VAL A 202 4.94 -19.64 -13.49
C VAL A 202 4.25 -19.50 -12.15
N LYS A 203 2.96 -19.82 -12.13
CA LYS A 203 2.09 -19.60 -10.95
C LYS A 203 2.66 -20.23 -9.69
N ASP A 204 2.65 -19.45 -8.60
CA ASP A 204 3.15 -19.81 -7.27
C ASP A 204 4.65 -20.16 -7.22
N ASP A 205 5.41 -19.86 -8.29
CA ASP A 205 6.87 -20.06 -8.34
C ASP A 205 7.59 -18.75 -8.66
N HIS A 206 7.41 -18.17 -9.86
CA HIS A 206 8.11 -16.94 -10.21
C HIS A 206 7.48 -16.17 -11.38
N ILE A 207 7.84 -14.89 -11.46
CA ILE A 207 7.65 -14.03 -12.63
C ILE A 207 9.02 -13.57 -13.12
N THR A 208 9.30 -13.75 -14.39
CA THR A 208 10.53 -13.32 -15.05
C THR A 208 10.27 -12.13 -15.96
N LEU A 209 11.09 -11.10 -15.78
CA LEU A 209 11.17 -9.92 -16.64
C LEU A 209 12.56 -9.82 -17.26
N GLU A 210 12.66 -9.31 -18.49
CA GLU A 210 13.92 -8.99 -19.18
C GLU A 210 14.07 -7.49 -19.39
N ALA A 211 15.29 -7.01 -19.53
CA ALA A 211 15.58 -5.61 -19.79
C ALA A 211 14.92 -5.11 -21.07
N ASN A 212 14.26 -3.98 -21.02
CA ASN A 212 13.83 -3.24 -22.20
C ASN A 212 15.00 -2.43 -22.76
N GLU A 213 15.69 -2.97 -23.75
CA GLU A 213 16.86 -2.32 -24.36
C GLU A 213 16.51 -0.97 -25.03
N ASN A 214 15.23 -0.80 -25.41
CA ASN A 214 14.71 0.42 -26.04
C ASN A 214 13.98 1.34 -25.03
N TYR A 215 14.22 1.16 -23.74
CA TYR A 215 13.58 2.02 -22.73
C TYR A 215 13.98 3.47 -22.94
N TRP A 216 13.01 4.38 -22.94
CA TRP A 216 13.24 5.80 -23.22
C TRP A 216 14.18 6.48 -22.20
N GLY A 217 14.25 5.95 -20.95
CA GLY A 217 15.18 6.40 -19.90
C GLY A 217 16.59 5.81 -20.02
N GLY A 218 16.83 4.95 -21.01
CA GLY A 218 18.07 4.18 -21.20
C GLY A 218 17.92 2.71 -20.75
N LYS A 219 18.76 1.83 -21.28
CA LYS A 219 18.73 0.39 -20.92
C LYS A 219 18.96 0.22 -19.41
N PRO A 220 18.15 -0.63 -18.71
CA PRO A 220 18.44 -1.06 -17.34
C PRO A 220 19.83 -1.68 -17.20
N LYS A 221 20.44 -1.55 -16.03
CA LYS A 221 21.74 -2.18 -15.72
C LYS A 221 21.60 -3.70 -15.49
N LEU A 222 20.42 -4.16 -15.09
CA LEU A 222 20.08 -5.58 -14.97
C LEU A 222 19.61 -6.10 -16.32
N ASP A 223 20.02 -7.31 -16.70
CA ASP A 223 19.53 -7.99 -17.91
C ASP A 223 18.20 -8.73 -17.64
N LYS A 224 18.03 -9.25 -16.42
CA LYS A 224 16.81 -9.94 -15.96
C LYS A 224 16.47 -9.58 -14.52
N LEU A 225 15.17 -9.50 -14.27
CA LEU A 225 14.57 -9.35 -12.94
C LEU A 225 13.59 -10.51 -12.73
N ILE A 226 13.81 -11.29 -11.67
CA ILE A 226 12.98 -12.45 -11.33
C ILE A 226 12.38 -12.22 -9.93
N PHE A 227 11.06 -12.24 -9.84
CA PHE A 227 10.34 -12.26 -8.57
C PHE A 227 10.05 -13.72 -8.20
N LYS A 228 10.77 -14.26 -7.21
CA LYS A 228 10.64 -15.65 -6.76
C LYS A 228 9.77 -15.75 -5.52
N VAL A 229 8.72 -16.56 -5.56
CA VAL A 229 7.79 -16.75 -4.45
C VAL A 229 8.41 -17.69 -3.40
N ILE A 230 8.64 -17.17 -2.22
CA ILE A 230 9.12 -17.93 -1.05
C ILE A 230 8.31 -17.43 0.17
N PRO A 231 7.17 -18.04 0.52
CA PRO A 231 6.24 -17.49 1.52
C PRO A 231 6.83 -17.35 2.93
N ASP A 232 7.65 -18.31 3.36
CA ASP A 232 8.24 -18.27 4.70
C ASP A 232 9.43 -17.29 4.76
N PRO A 233 9.41 -16.29 5.65
CA PRO A 233 10.46 -15.25 5.73
C PRO A 233 11.82 -15.80 6.17
N SER A 234 11.87 -16.90 6.95
CA SER A 234 13.11 -17.53 7.37
C SER A 234 13.74 -18.29 6.20
N ALA A 235 12.93 -18.96 5.37
CA ALA A 235 13.38 -19.60 4.13
C ALA A 235 13.89 -18.55 3.13
N ARG A 236 13.21 -17.38 2.99
CA ARG A 236 13.70 -16.27 2.17
C ARG A 236 15.07 -15.77 2.64
N LEU A 237 15.27 -15.59 3.96
CA LEU A 237 16.55 -15.16 4.51
C LEU A 237 17.65 -16.21 4.25
N MET A 238 17.35 -17.49 4.41
CA MET A 238 18.31 -18.56 4.09
C MET A 238 18.69 -18.56 2.61
N ALA A 239 17.73 -18.43 1.70
CA ALA A 239 17.98 -18.34 0.26
C ALA A 239 18.88 -17.12 -0.08
N LEU A 240 18.67 -15.98 0.59
CA LEU A 240 19.53 -14.80 0.44
C LEU A 240 20.95 -15.04 0.97
N GLU A 241 21.11 -15.69 2.11
CA GLU A 241 22.42 -15.97 2.71
C GLU A 241 23.27 -16.93 1.87
N VAL A 242 22.65 -17.89 1.17
CA VAL A 242 23.36 -18.80 0.27
C VAL A 242 23.49 -18.27 -1.16
N GLY A 243 22.88 -17.11 -1.47
CA GLY A 243 23.01 -16.43 -2.75
C GLY A 243 22.05 -16.90 -3.84
N GLU A 244 21.01 -17.69 -3.52
CA GLU A 244 19.96 -18.08 -4.45
C GLU A 244 19.09 -16.88 -4.87
N ILE A 245 18.92 -15.90 -3.98
CA ILE A 245 18.26 -14.63 -4.25
C ILE A 245 19.19 -13.48 -3.85
N GLN A 246 19.00 -12.28 -4.39
CA GLN A 246 19.82 -11.10 -4.11
C GLN A 246 19.10 -10.04 -3.28
N GLY A 247 17.81 -10.18 -3.06
CA GLY A 247 17.01 -9.30 -2.20
C GLY A 247 15.76 -10.00 -1.70
N MET A 248 15.20 -9.51 -0.60
CA MET A 248 13.94 -10.00 -0.05
C MET A 248 13.15 -8.92 0.68
N GLU A 249 11.85 -9.09 0.70
CA GLU A 249 10.91 -8.30 1.49
C GLU A 249 10.59 -8.95 2.84
N TYR A 250 10.00 -8.18 3.74
CA TYR A 250 9.44 -8.63 5.03
C TYR A 250 10.32 -9.58 5.83
N PRO A 251 11.56 -9.17 6.18
CA PRO A 251 12.39 -9.95 7.09
C PRO A 251 11.77 -9.98 8.49
N ASN A 252 11.93 -11.11 9.21
CA ASN A 252 11.52 -11.16 10.61
C ASN A 252 12.30 -10.15 11.45
N PRO A 253 11.66 -9.33 12.27
CA PRO A 253 12.37 -8.40 13.16
C PRO A 253 13.36 -9.08 14.10
N GLY A 254 13.07 -10.31 14.54
CA GLY A 254 13.99 -11.14 15.34
C GLY A 254 15.31 -11.46 14.66
N ASP A 255 15.37 -11.45 13.33
CA ASP A 255 16.59 -11.71 12.56
C ASP A 255 17.44 -10.45 12.29
N PHE A 256 16.96 -9.26 12.67
CA PHE A 256 17.65 -7.99 12.31
C PHE A 256 19.09 -7.93 12.84
N ASN A 257 19.35 -8.44 14.04
CA ASN A 257 20.70 -8.47 14.58
C ASN A 257 21.62 -9.40 13.78
N ARG A 258 21.12 -10.57 13.38
CA ARG A 258 21.82 -11.51 12.50
C ARG A 258 22.12 -10.89 11.14
N ILE A 259 21.15 -10.21 10.55
CA ILE A 259 21.30 -9.52 9.26
C ILE A 259 22.34 -8.40 9.37
N LYS A 260 22.23 -7.51 10.37
CA LYS A 260 23.15 -6.37 10.58
C LYS A 260 24.61 -6.80 10.84
N THR A 261 24.83 -7.96 11.43
CA THR A 261 26.17 -8.50 11.71
C THR A 261 26.75 -9.32 10.57
N ASN A 262 25.97 -9.66 9.56
CA ASN A 262 26.44 -10.40 8.38
C ASN A 262 27.00 -9.43 7.32
N PRO A 263 28.32 -9.43 7.04
CA PRO A 263 28.93 -8.48 6.10
C PRO A 263 28.49 -8.69 4.63
N ARG A 264 27.83 -9.81 4.32
CA ARG A 264 27.31 -10.10 2.98
C ARG A 264 25.89 -9.56 2.77
N LEU A 265 25.27 -8.98 3.80
CA LEU A 265 23.89 -8.49 3.76
C LEU A 265 23.80 -7.01 4.06
N LYS A 266 22.77 -6.37 3.53
CA LYS A 266 22.37 -4.99 3.86
C LYS A 266 20.92 -4.98 4.28
N LEU A 267 20.62 -4.50 5.50
CA LEU A 267 19.28 -4.16 5.91
C LEU A 267 19.01 -2.70 5.51
N LEU A 268 18.09 -2.48 4.60
CA LEU A 268 17.58 -1.17 4.27
C LEU A 268 16.30 -0.92 5.06
N THR A 269 16.22 0.23 5.71
CA THR A 269 15.05 0.64 6.51
C THR A 269 14.70 2.07 6.16
N ALA A 270 13.43 2.33 5.89
CA ALA A 270 12.90 3.68 5.66
C ALA A 270 11.49 3.82 6.26
N PRO A 271 11.06 5.03 6.64
CA PRO A 271 9.69 5.26 7.06
C PRO A 271 8.70 4.81 6.00
N GLY A 272 7.68 4.04 6.41
CA GLY A 272 6.57 3.66 5.55
C GLY A 272 5.45 4.68 5.60
N MET A 273 4.75 4.87 4.48
CA MET A 273 3.55 5.69 4.43
C MET A 273 2.34 4.88 4.89
N ASN A 274 2.32 4.54 6.18
CA ASN A 274 1.31 3.67 6.74
C ASN A 274 0.96 4.02 8.19
N ILE A 275 -0.14 3.47 8.66
CA ILE A 275 -0.52 3.47 10.08
C ILE A 275 -1.23 2.17 10.44
N GLY A 276 -0.80 1.54 11.54
CA GLY A 276 -1.54 0.50 12.24
C GLY A 276 -2.38 1.10 13.37
N TYR A 277 -3.65 0.73 13.46
CA TYR A 277 -4.59 1.30 14.40
C TYR A 277 -5.60 0.28 14.93
N MET A 278 -6.26 0.63 16.03
CA MET A 278 -7.53 0.03 16.44
C MET A 278 -8.64 1.03 16.18
N ALA A 279 -9.57 0.71 15.27
CA ALA A 279 -10.77 1.52 15.08
C ALA A 279 -11.81 1.18 16.16
N ILE A 280 -12.48 2.22 16.63
CA ILE A 280 -13.60 2.14 17.60
C ILE A 280 -14.86 2.57 16.85
N ASN A 281 -15.79 1.65 16.62
CA ASN A 281 -17.02 1.93 15.91
C ASN A 281 -17.86 2.95 16.69
N THR A 282 -18.00 4.15 16.16
CA THR A 282 -18.76 5.24 16.79
C THR A 282 -20.28 5.09 16.66
N GLY A 283 -20.73 4.07 15.95
CA GLY A 283 -22.09 3.54 16.00
C GLY A 283 -23.02 3.95 14.87
N TYR A 284 -22.64 4.85 13.96
CA TYR A 284 -23.53 5.33 12.92
C TYR A 284 -22.87 5.39 11.55
N GLY A 285 -23.48 4.71 10.58
CA GLY A 285 -23.18 4.79 9.15
C GLY A 285 -24.38 5.23 8.36
N TYR A 286 -24.28 5.24 7.03
CA TYR A 286 -25.39 5.49 6.13
C TYR A 286 -25.50 4.37 5.09
N LYS A 287 -26.62 4.32 4.36
CA LYS A 287 -26.77 3.43 3.20
C LYS A 287 -26.65 4.28 1.94
N ASP A 288 -25.63 4.01 1.15
CA ASP A 288 -25.45 4.59 -0.18
C ASP A 288 -26.44 3.93 -1.15
N ALA A 289 -27.61 4.53 -1.28
CA ALA A 289 -28.73 3.93 -2.01
C ALA A 289 -28.57 3.98 -3.54
N ASN A 290 -27.77 4.91 -4.03
CA ASN A 290 -27.49 5.11 -5.45
C ASN A 290 -26.07 4.72 -5.87
N GLU A 291 -25.28 4.17 -4.93
CA GLU A 291 -23.92 3.67 -5.12
C GLU A 291 -22.96 4.72 -5.73
N ASN A 292 -23.16 6.00 -5.37
CA ASN A 292 -22.32 7.09 -5.88
C ASN A 292 -21.06 7.37 -5.03
N GLY A 293 -20.92 6.70 -3.87
CA GLY A 293 -19.79 6.84 -2.96
C GLY A 293 -19.77 8.15 -2.16
N VAL A 294 -20.90 8.88 -2.14
CA VAL A 294 -21.05 10.14 -1.41
C VAL A 294 -22.39 10.10 -0.67
N ARG A 295 -22.37 10.47 0.61
CA ARG A 295 -23.62 10.57 1.36
C ARG A 295 -24.47 11.74 0.85
N ASP A 296 -25.65 11.43 0.33
CA ASP A 296 -26.62 12.43 -0.09
C ASP A 296 -27.44 12.97 1.10
N PRO A 297 -27.98 14.21 1.00
CA PRO A 297 -28.71 14.83 2.12
C PRO A 297 -29.94 14.06 2.60
N ASP A 298 -30.55 13.25 1.74
CA ASP A 298 -31.71 12.42 2.02
C ASP A 298 -31.34 11.03 2.57
N GLU A 299 -30.07 10.69 2.63
CA GLU A 299 -29.58 9.44 3.22
C GLU A 299 -29.33 9.62 4.74
N PRO A 300 -30.18 9.05 5.59
CA PRO A 300 -30.07 9.24 7.03
C PRO A 300 -28.91 8.45 7.62
N TRP A 301 -28.33 9.00 8.70
CA TRP A 301 -27.45 8.22 9.58
C TRP A 301 -28.27 7.14 10.30
N VAL A 302 -27.82 5.91 10.21
CA VAL A 302 -28.45 4.74 10.85
C VAL A 302 -27.44 4.01 11.74
N LYS A 303 -27.92 3.30 12.73
CA LYS A 303 -27.05 2.47 13.57
C LYS A 303 -26.37 1.39 12.74
N THR A 304 -25.05 1.24 12.93
CA THR A 304 -24.31 0.11 12.37
C THR A 304 -24.76 -1.20 13.01
N PRO A 305 -24.57 -2.35 12.36
CA PRO A 305 -24.85 -3.65 12.98
C PRO A 305 -24.07 -3.90 14.27
N GLY A 306 -22.84 -3.36 14.38
CA GLY A 306 -21.99 -3.42 15.58
C GLY A 306 -22.21 -2.27 16.56
N TYR A 307 -23.31 -1.52 16.44
CA TYR A 307 -23.62 -0.43 17.36
C TYR A 307 -23.54 -0.88 18.81
N PHE A 308 -22.71 -0.20 19.58
CA PHE A 308 -22.58 -0.44 21.01
C PHE A 308 -22.51 0.90 21.75
N GLU A 309 -23.48 1.16 22.59
CA GLU A 309 -23.73 2.47 23.18
C GLU A 309 -22.51 3.05 23.92
N PRO A 310 -21.74 2.28 24.73
CA PRO A 310 -20.58 2.82 25.42
C PRO A 310 -19.57 3.46 24.47
N LEU A 311 -19.30 2.85 23.30
CA LEU A 311 -18.31 3.34 22.33
C LEU A 311 -18.76 4.60 21.59
N THR A 312 -20.06 4.95 21.62
CA THR A 312 -20.55 6.22 21.06
C THR A 312 -20.14 7.43 21.89
N LYS A 313 -19.74 7.21 23.15
CA LYS A 313 -19.35 8.28 24.08
C LYS A 313 -17.87 8.64 23.92
N LYS A 314 -17.59 9.90 23.62
CA LYS A 314 -16.22 10.40 23.46
C LYS A 314 -15.33 10.08 24.66
N LYS A 315 -15.81 10.29 25.90
CA LYS A 315 -15.04 10.00 27.12
C LYS A 315 -14.63 8.54 27.24
N VAL A 316 -15.46 7.59 26.77
CA VAL A 316 -15.11 6.17 26.73
C VAL A 316 -13.98 5.93 25.74
N ARG A 317 -14.03 6.52 24.56
CA ARG A 317 -12.96 6.37 23.55
C ARG A 317 -11.64 7.00 23.99
N GLN A 318 -11.71 8.16 24.68
CA GLN A 318 -10.54 8.78 25.31
C GLN A 318 -9.96 7.91 26.44
N ALA A 319 -10.83 7.30 27.28
CA ALA A 319 -10.39 6.36 28.31
C ALA A 319 -9.69 5.13 27.72
N ILE A 320 -10.21 4.57 26.63
CA ILE A 320 -9.58 3.46 25.90
C ILE A 320 -8.19 3.86 25.39
N ASN A 321 -8.03 5.06 24.81
CA ASN A 321 -6.73 5.57 24.38
C ASN A 321 -5.72 5.71 25.54
N MET A 322 -6.16 6.22 26.71
CA MET A 322 -5.31 6.37 27.89
C MET A 322 -5.00 5.05 28.61
N ALA A 323 -5.84 4.03 28.42
CA ALA A 323 -5.64 2.72 29.04
C ALA A 323 -4.59 1.86 28.34
N ILE A 324 -4.18 2.19 27.10
CA ILE A 324 -3.29 1.35 26.27
C ILE A 324 -1.88 1.95 26.23
N ASP A 325 -0.88 1.20 26.72
CA ASP A 325 0.54 1.55 26.59
C ASP A 325 1.04 1.25 25.18
N LYS A 326 0.85 2.21 24.29
CA LYS A 326 1.28 2.11 22.88
C LYS A 326 2.80 2.04 22.73
N GLN A 327 3.56 2.68 23.63
CA GLN A 327 5.02 2.62 23.58
C GLN A 327 5.51 1.20 23.85
N SER A 328 4.95 0.55 24.85
CA SER A 328 5.28 -0.86 25.16
C SER A 328 4.95 -1.81 24.00
N ILE A 329 3.83 -1.57 23.28
CA ILE A 329 3.50 -2.34 22.07
C ILE A 329 4.57 -2.14 21.01
N VAL A 330 4.99 -0.90 20.74
CA VAL A 330 6.03 -0.60 19.74
C VAL A 330 7.38 -1.22 20.12
N ASP A 331 7.79 -1.08 21.37
CA ASP A 331 9.10 -1.58 21.81
C ASP A 331 9.17 -3.12 21.80
N ASN A 332 8.12 -3.80 22.25
CA ASN A 332 8.14 -5.25 22.48
C ASN A 332 7.58 -6.10 21.33
N ILE A 333 6.67 -5.55 20.52
CA ILE A 333 6.06 -6.29 19.40
C ILE A 333 6.66 -5.85 18.08
N TYR A 334 6.77 -4.54 17.81
CA TYR A 334 7.43 -4.06 16.60
C TYR A 334 8.97 -4.11 16.66
N MET A 335 9.56 -4.22 17.85
CA MET A 335 11.01 -4.44 18.04
C MET A 335 11.91 -3.50 17.24
N GLY A 336 11.58 -2.19 17.23
CA GLY A 336 12.34 -1.15 16.52
C GLY A 336 12.04 -1.04 15.02
N THR A 337 11.01 -1.73 14.52
CA THR A 337 10.57 -1.62 13.11
C THR A 337 9.46 -0.60 12.90
N ALA A 338 9.12 0.17 13.93
CA ALA A 338 8.06 1.19 13.87
C ALA A 338 8.36 2.33 14.84
N ILE A 339 7.70 3.46 14.63
CA ILE A 339 7.59 4.55 15.59
C ILE A 339 6.16 4.59 16.15
N LYS A 340 6.02 5.00 17.43
CA LYS A 340 4.71 5.20 18.04
C LYS A 340 3.94 6.29 17.30
N ALA A 341 2.69 5.98 16.93
CA ALA A 341 1.82 6.94 16.28
C ALA A 341 1.04 7.79 17.32
N LYS A 342 0.93 9.09 17.05
CA LYS A 342 0.06 10.02 17.76
C LYS A 342 -1.02 10.64 16.87
N ASN A 343 -0.85 10.51 15.56
CA ASN A 343 -1.75 11.01 14.51
C ASN A 343 -2.07 9.92 13.50
N GLY A 344 -3.12 10.14 12.73
CA GLY A 344 -3.57 9.23 11.68
C GLY A 344 -2.74 9.23 10.40
N ILE A 345 -1.70 10.06 10.30
CA ILE A 345 -0.78 10.13 9.15
C ILE A 345 0.67 10.12 9.63
N PRO A 346 1.62 9.58 8.82
CA PRO A 346 3.05 9.63 9.12
C PRO A 346 3.62 11.06 9.23
N PRO A 347 4.69 11.27 10.04
CA PRO A 347 5.24 12.60 10.31
C PRO A 347 5.75 13.38 9.11
N PHE A 348 6.15 12.70 8.03
CA PHE A 348 6.68 13.35 6.82
C PHE A 348 5.60 13.83 5.84
N MET A 349 4.31 13.57 6.13
CA MET A 349 3.23 13.93 5.21
C MET A 349 2.79 15.38 5.34
N LEU A 350 2.27 15.92 4.23
CA LEU A 350 1.75 17.29 4.18
C LEU A 350 0.69 17.53 5.26
N GLY A 351 0.89 18.55 6.09
CA GLY A 351 -0.07 18.93 7.12
C GLY A 351 -0.06 18.03 8.35
N TYR A 352 1.01 17.22 8.56
CA TYR A 352 1.18 16.54 9.84
C TYR A 352 1.18 17.57 10.97
N ASN A 353 0.35 17.33 12.01
CA ASN A 353 0.25 18.22 13.14
C ASN A 353 1.13 17.74 14.29
N ASP A 354 2.35 18.24 14.36
CA ASP A 354 3.31 17.87 15.42
C ASP A 354 2.95 18.45 16.79
N ALA A 355 2.10 19.48 16.84
CA ALA A 355 1.65 20.09 18.09
C ALA A 355 0.66 19.23 18.89
N ILE A 356 0.06 18.21 18.26
CA ILE A 356 -0.81 17.28 18.98
C ILE A 356 0.06 16.43 19.90
N GLU A 357 -0.30 16.43 21.19
CA GLU A 357 0.26 15.53 22.19
C GLU A 357 -0.56 14.24 22.22
N ASP A 358 0.13 13.10 22.26
CA ASP A 358 -0.52 11.80 22.34
C ASP A 358 -1.21 11.61 23.69
N TYR A 359 -2.27 10.79 23.72
CA TYR A 359 -2.88 10.38 25.00
C TYR A 359 -1.84 9.68 25.86
N PRO A 360 -1.62 10.16 27.11
CA PRO A 360 -0.70 9.51 28.04
C PRO A 360 -1.27 8.15 28.47
N TYR A 361 -0.39 7.18 28.71
CA TYR A 361 -0.78 5.96 29.42
C TYR A 361 -1.08 6.30 30.89
N ASP A 362 -2.37 6.36 31.26
CA ASP A 362 -2.84 6.77 32.58
C ASP A 362 -4.12 6.01 32.97
N LEU A 363 -3.95 4.92 33.69
CA LEU A 363 -5.04 4.04 34.12
C LEU A 363 -6.02 4.72 35.07
N GLU A 364 -5.53 5.61 35.93
CA GLU A 364 -6.41 6.30 36.91
C GLU A 364 -7.30 7.35 36.22
N ARG A 365 -6.74 8.08 35.26
CA ARG A 365 -7.52 9.00 34.43
C ARG A 365 -8.50 8.25 33.52
N ALA A 366 -8.10 7.12 32.96
CA ALA A 366 -8.96 6.26 32.15
C ALA A 366 -10.17 5.77 32.96
N LYS A 367 -9.98 5.26 34.19
CA LYS A 367 -11.07 4.86 35.10
C LYS A 367 -11.98 6.03 35.44
N ALA A 368 -11.41 7.19 35.70
CA ALA A 368 -12.20 8.40 35.99
C ALA A 368 -13.10 8.77 34.79
N LEU A 369 -12.58 8.75 33.56
CA LEU A 369 -13.36 9.04 32.35
C LEU A 369 -14.47 8.00 32.12
N LEU A 370 -14.21 6.71 32.37
CA LEU A 370 -15.24 5.67 32.32
C LEU A 370 -16.34 5.93 33.34
N ALA A 371 -16.01 6.28 34.58
CA ALA A 371 -16.99 6.61 35.60
C ALA A 371 -17.80 7.87 35.25
N GLU A 372 -17.14 8.93 34.72
CA GLU A 372 -17.80 10.14 34.22
C GLU A 372 -18.75 9.84 33.02
N ALA A 373 -18.45 8.78 32.25
CA ALA A 373 -19.29 8.32 31.15
C ALA A 373 -20.44 7.40 31.59
N GLY A 374 -20.48 6.98 32.88
CA GLY A 374 -21.50 6.10 33.44
C GLY A 374 -21.10 4.62 33.48
N TYR A 375 -19.82 4.29 33.36
CA TYR A 375 -19.28 2.91 33.34
C TYR A 375 -18.17 2.73 34.38
N PRO A 376 -18.42 2.97 35.69
CA PRO A 376 -17.38 2.88 36.72
C PRO A 376 -16.79 1.47 36.88
N ASP A 377 -17.55 0.43 36.53
CA ASP A 377 -17.15 -0.98 36.61
C ASP A 377 -16.69 -1.54 35.26
N GLY A 378 -16.63 -0.69 34.22
CA GLY A 378 -16.31 -1.11 32.87
C GLY A 378 -17.49 -1.79 32.13
N PHE A 379 -17.17 -2.60 31.12
CA PHE A 379 -18.14 -3.33 30.28
C PHE A 379 -17.44 -4.43 29.47
N GLU A 380 -18.22 -5.29 28.83
CA GLU A 380 -17.71 -6.29 27.86
C GLU A 380 -17.81 -5.71 26.44
N VAL A 381 -16.78 -5.97 25.60
CA VAL A 381 -16.69 -5.47 24.23
C VAL A 381 -15.96 -6.46 23.33
N THR A 382 -16.33 -6.54 22.04
CA THR A 382 -15.66 -7.40 21.06
C THR A 382 -14.56 -6.64 20.32
N LEU A 383 -13.44 -7.32 20.08
CA LEU A 383 -12.34 -6.87 19.23
C LEU A 383 -12.13 -7.86 18.08
N TYR A 384 -12.33 -7.38 16.86
CA TYR A 384 -11.99 -8.10 15.66
C TYR A 384 -10.48 -8.03 15.45
N VAL A 385 -9.80 -9.18 15.47
CA VAL A 385 -8.35 -9.30 15.33
C VAL A 385 -8.02 -9.80 13.92
N MET A 386 -7.15 -9.06 13.22
CA MET A 386 -6.69 -9.46 11.87
C MET A 386 -6.02 -10.84 11.92
N PRO A 387 -6.38 -11.75 10.98
CA PRO A 387 -5.76 -13.09 10.92
C PRO A 387 -4.42 -13.10 10.19
N VAL A 388 -4.01 -11.98 9.56
CA VAL A 388 -2.84 -11.88 8.68
C VAL A 388 -1.92 -10.74 9.11
N SER A 389 -0.62 -10.95 8.97
CA SER A 389 0.39 -9.90 9.12
C SER A 389 0.33 -8.93 7.93
N ARG A 390 0.58 -7.65 8.19
CA ARG A 390 0.68 -6.59 7.19
C ARG A 390 1.87 -5.68 7.49
N ALA A 391 2.30 -4.91 6.49
CA ALA A 391 3.42 -3.97 6.64
C ALA A 391 3.23 -3.01 7.83
N TYR A 392 2.00 -2.55 8.05
CA TYR A 392 1.63 -1.65 9.14
C TYR A 392 1.38 -2.36 10.49
N MET A 393 1.21 -3.67 10.51
CA MET A 393 0.92 -4.46 11.71
C MET A 393 1.46 -5.89 11.56
N PHE A 394 2.67 -6.08 12.09
CA PHE A 394 3.42 -7.33 11.90
C PHE A 394 2.79 -8.53 12.62
N ASP A 395 2.32 -8.36 13.86
CA ASP A 395 1.75 -9.42 14.68
C ASP A 395 0.43 -8.96 15.32
N PRO A 396 -0.68 -8.93 14.53
CA PRO A 396 -1.97 -8.47 15.03
C PRO A 396 -2.49 -9.26 16.25
N PRO A 397 -2.33 -10.60 16.33
CA PRO A 397 -2.75 -11.36 17.50
C PRO A 397 -2.08 -10.90 18.79
N LYS A 398 -0.74 -10.73 18.81
CA LYS A 398 -0.03 -10.24 20.00
C LYS A 398 -0.42 -8.81 20.37
N ILE A 399 -0.67 -7.95 19.38
CA ILE A 399 -1.17 -6.59 19.62
C ILE A 399 -2.57 -6.66 20.27
N GLY A 400 -3.44 -7.54 19.78
CA GLY A 400 -4.75 -7.78 20.37
C GLY A 400 -4.67 -8.25 21.82
N GLU A 401 -3.82 -9.23 22.13
CA GLU A 401 -3.57 -9.74 23.49
C GLU A 401 -3.04 -8.63 24.43
N ALA A 402 -2.12 -7.79 23.97
CA ALA A 402 -1.64 -6.64 24.74
C ALA A 402 -2.77 -5.65 25.04
N ILE A 403 -3.58 -5.30 24.03
CA ILE A 403 -4.74 -4.40 24.20
C ILE A 403 -5.76 -5.00 25.17
N GLN A 404 -6.08 -6.30 25.05
CA GLN A 404 -6.97 -6.99 25.98
C GLN A 404 -6.49 -6.87 27.43
N SER A 405 -5.19 -7.10 27.65
CA SER A 405 -4.57 -6.98 28.98
C SER A 405 -4.64 -5.56 29.54
N TYR A 406 -4.35 -4.55 28.72
CA TYR A 406 -4.41 -3.15 29.12
C TYR A 406 -5.85 -2.70 29.47
N LEU A 407 -6.82 -3.06 28.65
CA LEU A 407 -8.21 -2.69 28.86
C LEU A 407 -8.84 -3.40 30.07
N ALA A 408 -8.40 -4.63 30.37
CA ALA A 408 -8.83 -5.35 31.58
C ALA A 408 -8.43 -4.60 32.87
N ALA A 409 -7.31 -3.85 32.89
CA ALA A 409 -6.86 -3.07 34.04
C ALA A 409 -7.80 -1.89 34.40
N VAL A 410 -8.68 -1.50 33.49
CA VAL A 410 -9.69 -0.45 33.68
C VAL A 410 -11.13 -0.99 33.70
N GLY A 411 -11.30 -2.34 33.79
CA GLY A 411 -12.60 -2.99 33.86
C GLY A 411 -13.25 -3.29 32.51
N ILE A 412 -12.59 -2.99 31.38
CA ILE A 412 -13.12 -3.33 30.05
C ILE A 412 -12.66 -4.73 29.69
N LYS A 413 -13.61 -5.65 29.55
CA LYS A 413 -13.39 -7.05 29.20
C LYS A 413 -13.51 -7.21 27.68
N VAL A 414 -12.41 -7.58 27.02
CA VAL A 414 -12.36 -7.75 25.57
C VAL A 414 -12.52 -9.20 25.18
N GLU A 415 -13.46 -9.48 24.28
CA GLU A 415 -13.61 -10.78 23.62
C GLU A 415 -13.11 -10.70 22.18
N PHE A 416 -12.26 -11.66 21.78
CA PHE A 416 -11.74 -11.71 20.40
C PHE A 416 -12.74 -12.33 19.45
N TYR A 417 -12.83 -11.72 18.27
CA TYR A 417 -13.55 -12.24 17.14
C TYR A 417 -12.57 -12.46 15.98
N GLN A 418 -12.42 -13.69 15.53
CA GLN A 418 -11.46 -14.09 14.50
C GLN A 418 -12.19 -14.71 13.31
N LEU A 419 -11.83 -14.28 12.11
CA LEU A 419 -12.42 -14.68 10.84
C LEU A 419 -11.29 -14.93 9.84
N ASP A 420 -11.58 -15.60 8.74
CA ASP A 420 -10.70 -15.53 7.57
C ASP A 420 -10.63 -14.10 7.02
N TRP A 421 -9.56 -13.79 6.31
CA TRP A 421 -9.28 -12.40 5.91
C TRP A 421 -10.38 -11.78 5.03
N GLY A 422 -10.93 -12.52 4.08
CA GLY A 422 -11.99 -12.01 3.21
C GLY A 422 -13.27 -11.68 3.98
N THR A 423 -13.71 -12.62 4.83
CA THR A 423 -14.88 -12.42 5.70
C THR A 423 -14.64 -11.31 6.72
N TYR A 424 -13.41 -11.21 7.27
CA TYR A 424 -13.01 -10.13 8.16
C TYR A 424 -13.25 -8.75 7.54
N LEU A 425 -12.75 -8.54 6.32
CA LEU A 425 -12.93 -7.26 5.61
C LEU A 425 -14.40 -6.96 5.35
N GLN A 426 -15.16 -7.93 4.84
CA GLN A 426 -16.59 -7.75 4.56
C GLN A 426 -17.39 -7.39 5.82
N GLU A 427 -17.11 -8.03 6.95
CA GLU A 427 -17.80 -7.73 8.21
C GLU A 427 -17.43 -6.37 8.78
N VAL A 428 -16.16 -5.99 8.67
CA VAL A 428 -15.68 -4.66 9.12
C VAL A 428 -16.27 -3.56 8.23
N GLU A 429 -16.37 -3.78 6.91
CA GLU A 429 -17.03 -2.86 5.95
C GLU A 429 -18.52 -2.72 6.20
N ALA A 430 -19.16 -3.81 6.63
CA ALA A 430 -20.55 -3.80 7.01
C ALA A 430 -20.82 -3.19 8.40
N GLY A 431 -19.77 -2.78 9.14
CA GLY A 431 -19.90 -2.19 10.47
C GLY A 431 -20.38 -3.15 11.55
N LYS A 432 -20.11 -4.45 11.42
CA LYS A 432 -20.53 -5.47 12.42
C LYS A 432 -19.62 -5.49 13.66
N HIS A 433 -18.38 -5.00 13.55
CA HIS A 433 -17.43 -4.92 14.67
C HIS A 433 -17.81 -3.81 15.65
N GLN A 434 -17.43 -4.00 16.92
CA GLN A 434 -17.41 -2.94 17.93
C GLN A 434 -16.05 -2.24 17.92
N MET A 435 -14.96 -3.00 17.94
CA MET A 435 -13.60 -2.54 17.70
C MET A 435 -12.93 -3.47 16.68
N CYS A 436 -11.97 -2.96 15.90
CA CYS A 436 -11.19 -3.80 14.99
C CYS A 436 -9.75 -3.31 14.88
N LEU A 437 -8.80 -4.26 14.75
CA LEU A 437 -7.41 -3.99 14.41
C LEU A 437 -7.27 -3.91 12.89
N LEU A 438 -6.73 -2.83 12.37
CA LEU A 438 -6.47 -2.67 10.95
C LEU A 438 -5.34 -1.66 10.74
N GLY A 439 -5.09 -1.34 9.51
CA GLY A 439 -4.19 -0.27 9.11
C GLY A 439 -4.44 0.13 7.67
N ILE A 440 -3.73 1.14 7.24
CA ILE A 440 -3.70 1.60 5.86
C ILE A 440 -2.27 1.91 5.44
N THR A 441 -1.93 1.60 4.22
CA THR A 441 -0.77 2.12 3.51
C THR A 441 -1.26 3.12 2.48
N GLY A 442 -0.66 4.30 2.44
CA GLY A 442 -1.01 5.31 1.45
C GLY A 442 -0.32 5.03 0.12
N ASP A 443 -1.02 5.26 -0.96
CA ASP A 443 -0.62 4.89 -2.32
C ASP A 443 -0.28 6.09 -3.20
N THR A 444 -0.96 7.23 -2.96
CA THR A 444 -0.85 8.41 -3.81
C THR A 444 0.22 9.41 -3.35
N GLY A 445 0.78 9.22 -2.17
CA GLY A 445 1.70 10.19 -1.56
C GLY A 445 1.02 11.45 -1.03
N ASP A 446 -0.30 11.55 -1.12
CA ASP A 446 -1.07 12.70 -0.63
C ASP A 446 -1.72 12.38 0.73
N THR A 447 -1.84 13.39 1.58
CA THR A 447 -2.51 13.27 2.88
C THR A 447 -3.99 12.91 2.73
N ASP A 448 -4.59 13.22 1.58
CA ASP A 448 -5.98 12.88 1.29
C ASP A 448 -6.25 11.37 1.28
N ASP A 449 -5.25 10.55 0.94
CA ASP A 449 -5.34 9.08 1.04
C ASP A 449 -5.81 8.61 2.42
N PHE A 450 -5.33 9.28 3.46
CA PHE A 450 -5.70 8.96 4.84
C PHE A 450 -6.96 9.68 5.27
N MET A 451 -7.09 10.97 4.91
CA MET A 451 -8.16 11.81 5.42
C MET A 451 -9.52 11.47 4.79
N SER A 452 -9.59 11.36 3.47
CA SER A 452 -10.82 11.03 2.77
C SER A 452 -11.23 9.57 2.97
N ILE A 453 -10.27 8.64 2.93
CA ILE A 453 -10.56 7.21 3.06
C ILE A 453 -10.95 6.84 4.49
N CYS A 454 -10.20 7.32 5.48
CA CYS A 454 -10.31 6.82 6.84
C CYS A 454 -11.27 7.61 7.76
N TYR A 455 -11.49 8.90 7.48
CA TYR A 455 -12.19 9.77 8.42
C TYR A 455 -13.36 10.56 7.82
N ALA A 456 -13.43 10.66 6.47
CA ALA A 456 -14.54 11.36 5.89
C ALA A 456 -15.87 10.64 6.18
N PRO A 457 -16.91 11.34 6.62
CA PRO A 457 -18.28 10.79 6.73
C PRO A 457 -18.77 10.10 5.46
N ASN A 458 -18.43 10.62 4.28
CA ASN A 458 -18.77 9.99 2.99
C ASN A 458 -18.19 8.58 2.83
N SER A 459 -17.16 8.23 3.57
CA SER A 459 -16.52 6.91 3.53
C SER A 459 -17.08 5.92 4.56
N ALA A 460 -18.22 6.26 5.23
CA ALA A 460 -18.89 5.45 6.24
C ALA A 460 -20.16 4.74 5.73
N ALA A 461 -20.23 4.44 4.43
CA ALA A 461 -21.34 3.67 3.83
C ALA A 461 -21.31 2.22 4.33
N ILE A 462 -22.40 1.76 4.94
CA ILE A 462 -22.54 0.40 5.48
C ILE A 462 -22.48 -0.62 4.33
N GLY A 463 -21.53 -1.53 4.38
CA GLY A 463 -21.29 -2.55 3.36
C GLY A 463 -20.07 -2.29 2.49
N THR A 464 -19.62 -1.01 2.40
CA THR A 464 -18.45 -0.60 1.60
C THR A 464 -17.58 0.42 2.34
N ALA A 465 -17.79 0.58 3.66
CA ALA A 465 -17.11 1.60 4.44
C ALA A 465 -15.59 1.42 4.44
N SER A 466 -14.84 2.43 4.04
CA SER A 466 -13.40 2.54 4.29
C SER A 466 -13.09 3.27 5.60
N ASN A 467 -13.99 4.14 6.08
CA ASN A 467 -13.98 4.72 7.41
C ASN A 467 -14.45 3.67 8.44
N ARG A 468 -13.53 2.85 8.90
CA ARG A 468 -13.80 1.69 9.78
C ARG A 468 -14.30 2.06 11.18
N ALA A 469 -14.14 3.31 11.60
CA ALA A 469 -14.72 3.80 12.84
C ALA A 469 -16.17 4.26 12.67
N PHE A 470 -16.71 4.33 11.45
CA PHE A 470 -18.01 4.94 11.17
C PHE A 470 -18.15 6.34 11.82
N TYR A 471 -17.04 7.08 11.77
CA TYR A 471 -16.94 8.41 12.31
C TYR A 471 -17.64 9.42 11.39
N ASN A 472 -18.49 10.28 11.93
CA ASN A 472 -19.43 11.09 11.15
C ASN A 472 -19.44 12.58 11.50
N ASN A 473 -18.30 13.18 11.74
CA ASN A 473 -18.18 14.60 12.04
C ASN A 473 -18.24 15.46 10.76
N GLU A 474 -19.30 16.24 10.59
CA GLU A 474 -19.54 17.09 9.41
C GLU A 474 -18.48 18.19 9.23
N GLU A 475 -17.88 18.70 10.32
CA GLU A 475 -16.80 19.68 10.21
C GLU A 475 -15.54 19.05 9.59
N VAL A 476 -15.23 17.80 9.96
CA VAL A 476 -14.16 17.02 9.34
C VAL A 476 -14.41 16.85 7.84
N GLN A 477 -15.63 16.48 7.45
CA GLN A 477 -16.00 16.38 6.02
C GLN A 477 -15.79 17.71 5.30
N ASN A 478 -16.22 18.82 5.90
CA ASN A 478 -16.08 20.15 5.29
C ASN A 478 -14.61 20.57 5.13
N LEU A 479 -13.77 20.31 6.12
CA LEU A 479 -12.34 20.63 6.08
C LEU A 479 -11.61 19.79 5.02
N ILE A 480 -11.88 18.49 4.95
CA ILE A 480 -11.36 17.60 3.91
C ILE A 480 -11.81 18.10 2.53
N SER A 481 -13.10 18.43 2.36
CA SER A 481 -13.60 18.95 1.09
C SER A 481 -12.92 20.26 0.68
N LYS A 482 -12.66 21.17 1.63
CA LYS A 482 -11.93 22.43 1.38
C LYS A 482 -10.48 22.17 0.97
N SER A 483 -9.79 21.21 1.60
CA SER A 483 -8.41 20.87 1.23
C SER A 483 -8.29 20.41 -0.23
N LEU A 484 -9.32 19.77 -0.77
CA LEU A 484 -9.37 19.35 -2.18
C LEU A 484 -9.73 20.48 -3.15
N GLN A 485 -10.26 21.62 -2.65
CA GLN A 485 -10.63 22.77 -3.48
C GLN A 485 -9.51 23.79 -3.66
N THR A 486 -8.32 23.58 -3.10
CA THR A 486 -7.17 24.46 -3.27
C THR A 486 -5.93 23.68 -3.67
N TYR A 487 -5.13 24.24 -4.59
CA TYR A 487 -3.80 23.72 -4.96
C TYR A 487 -2.68 24.32 -4.09
N ASP A 488 -3.00 25.31 -3.23
CA ASP A 488 -2.04 25.86 -2.29
C ASP A 488 -1.72 24.84 -1.19
N LYS A 489 -0.48 24.38 -1.19
CA LYS A 489 -0.03 23.36 -0.22
C LYS A 489 -0.06 23.84 1.22
N ALA A 490 0.20 25.13 1.47
CA ALA A 490 0.18 25.67 2.83
C ALA A 490 -1.26 25.73 3.36
N GLU A 491 -2.21 26.19 2.53
CA GLU A 491 -3.61 26.19 2.86
C GLU A 491 -4.15 24.76 3.09
N ARG A 492 -3.80 23.80 2.22
CA ARG A 492 -4.15 22.38 2.41
C ARG A 492 -3.62 21.83 3.74
N ALA A 493 -2.37 22.13 4.06
CA ALA A 493 -1.74 21.69 5.30
C ALA A 493 -2.50 22.19 6.54
N GLU A 494 -2.96 23.43 6.54
CA GLU A 494 -3.74 23.99 7.66
C GLU A 494 -5.11 23.31 7.82
N TYR A 495 -5.79 22.95 6.73
CA TYR A 495 -7.01 22.15 6.80
C TYR A 495 -6.76 20.78 7.40
N TYR A 496 -5.71 20.08 6.99
CA TYR A 496 -5.36 18.76 7.52
C TYR A 496 -4.93 18.79 8.98
N LYS A 497 -4.25 19.84 9.44
CA LYS A 497 -3.94 20.02 10.88
C LYS A 497 -5.20 20.14 11.73
N LYS A 498 -6.17 20.95 11.28
CA LYS A 498 -7.46 21.10 11.97
C LYS A 498 -8.24 19.78 11.99
N VAL A 499 -8.25 19.05 10.90
CA VAL A 499 -8.87 17.70 10.84
C VAL A 499 -8.27 16.80 11.90
N GLN A 500 -6.94 16.75 12.02
CA GLN A 500 -6.25 15.93 13.02
C GLN A 500 -6.58 16.34 14.46
N GLU A 501 -6.69 17.64 14.75
CA GLU A 501 -7.10 18.15 16.08
C GLU A 501 -8.50 17.64 16.47
N ILE A 502 -9.47 17.74 15.56
CA ILE A 502 -10.84 17.31 15.81
C ILE A 502 -10.91 15.80 16.01
N ILE A 503 -10.25 15.03 15.12
CA ILE A 503 -10.24 13.57 15.20
C ILE A 503 -9.53 13.09 16.47
N HIS A 504 -8.42 13.74 16.85
CA HIS A 504 -7.71 13.41 18.08
C HIS A 504 -8.63 13.62 19.29
N GLU A 505 -9.30 14.76 19.39
CA GLU A 505 -10.23 15.05 20.49
C GLU A 505 -11.42 14.08 20.53
N ASP A 506 -11.96 13.67 19.38
CA ASP A 506 -13.09 12.74 19.29
C ASP A 506 -12.70 11.26 19.46
N ALA A 507 -11.40 10.95 19.33
CA ALA A 507 -10.77 9.67 19.60
C ALA A 507 -11.43 8.44 18.92
N PRO A 508 -11.80 8.47 17.64
CA PRO A 508 -12.41 7.31 16.97
C PRO A 508 -11.43 6.15 16.75
N TRP A 509 -10.12 6.41 16.88
CA TRP A 509 -9.05 5.43 16.77
C TRP A 509 -8.12 5.44 17.98
N VAL A 510 -7.49 4.29 18.21
CA VAL A 510 -6.22 4.20 18.93
C VAL A 510 -5.13 4.09 17.88
N TYR A 511 -4.33 5.13 17.71
CA TYR A 511 -3.16 5.14 16.84
C TYR A 511 -2.06 4.28 17.48
N ILE A 512 -1.61 3.24 16.80
CA ILE A 512 -0.62 2.32 17.39
C ILE A 512 0.78 2.68 16.89
N ALA A 513 1.04 2.54 15.60
CA ALA A 513 2.38 2.71 15.07
C ALA A 513 2.39 3.09 13.59
N HIS A 514 3.44 3.84 13.19
CA HIS A 514 3.88 3.96 11.80
C HIS A 514 5.04 3.00 11.59
N ALA A 515 4.81 1.93 10.84
CA ALA A 515 5.83 0.92 10.62
C ALA A 515 6.82 1.33 9.52
N ASN A 516 8.09 1.00 9.73
CA ASN A 516 9.12 1.15 8.71
C ASN A 516 9.00 0.06 7.65
N GLN A 517 9.37 0.39 6.44
CA GLN A 517 9.65 -0.61 5.42
C GLN A 517 11.05 -1.16 5.64
N ASN A 518 11.16 -2.49 5.61
CA ASN A 518 12.40 -3.19 5.87
C ASN A 518 12.64 -4.20 4.74
N LEU A 519 13.74 -4.03 4.03
CA LEU A 519 14.17 -4.90 2.93
C LEU A 519 15.58 -5.37 3.20
N VAL A 520 15.91 -6.59 2.79
CA VAL A 520 17.28 -7.11 2.91
C VAL A 520 17.82 -7.43 1.54
N PHE A 521 19.04 -7.00 1.28
CA PHE A 521 19.75 -7.25 0.02
C PHE A 521 21.11 -7.87 0.28
N SER A 522 21.64 -8.58 -0.73
CA SER A 522 23.06 -8.89 -0.78
C SER A 522 23.88 -7.60 -0.73
N ALA A 523 25.05 -7.63 -0.10
CA ALA A 523 25.98 -6.50 -0.06
C ALA A 523 26.42 -6.06 -1.47
N THR A 524 26.36 -6.96 -2.47
CA THR A 524 26.70 -6.70 -3.88
C THR A 524 25.63 -5.93 -4.66
N VAL A 525 24.44 -5.73 -4.10
CA VAL A 525 23.35 -5.00 -4.75
C VAL A 525 23.49 -3.49 -4.48
N HIS A 526 23.35 -2.67 -5.50
CA HIS A 526 23.52 -1.22 -5.42
C HIS A 526 22.31 -0.46 -6.00
N ASP A 527 22.17 0.79 -5.59
CA ASP A 527 21.26 1.81 -6.13
C ASP A 527 19.74 1.49 -5.95
N PHE A 528 19.37 0.51 -5.12
CA PHE A 528 17.97 0.36 -4.72
C PHE A 528 17.58 1.44 -3.71
N VAL A 529 16.45 2.11 -3.96
CA VAL A 529 15.92 3.16 -3.08
C VAL A 529 14.50 2.76 -2.63
N ILE A 530 14.30 2.66 -1.31
CA ILE A 530 12.97 2.37 -0.75
C ILE A 530 12.01 3.53 -1.06
N SER A 531 10.86 3.22 -1.61
CA SER A 531 9.77 4.18 -1.82
C SER A 531 8.88 4.27 -0.57
N PRO A 532 8.50 5.45 -0.09
CA PRO A 532 7.54 5.57 1.02
C PRO A 532 6.19 4.87 0.74
N THR A 533 5.79 4.79 -0.53
CA THR A 533 4.56 4.13 -1.00
C THR A 533 4.73 2.64 -1.30
N SER A 534 5.76 1.99 -0.76
CA SER A 534 6.07 0.56 -0.95
C SER A 534 6.30 0.11 -2.41
N ARG A 535 6.56 1.03 -3.33
CA ARG A 535 6.85 0.69 -4.73
C ARG A 535 8.20 0.01 -4.87
N MET A 536 8.26 -1.04 -5.69
CA MET A 536 9.44 -1.87 -5.95
C MET A 536 10.02 -1.59 -7.35
N PHE A 537 10.75 -0.48 -7.48
CA PHE A 537 11.28 -0.03 -8.77
C PHE A 537 12.77 -0.38 -8.91
N PHE A 538 13.08 -1.36 -9.77
CA PHE A 538 14.43 -1.93 -9.93
C PHE A 538 15.24 -1.33 -11.08
N TYR A 539 14.72 -0.36 -11.82
CA TYR A 539 15.43 0.26 -12.95
C TYR A 539 16.85 0.75 -12.62
N PRO A 540 17.12 1.43 -11.48
CA PRO A 540 18.47 1.91 -11.16
C PRO A 540 19.41 0.83 -10.63
N VAL A 541 18.88 -0.35 -10.25
CA VAL A 541 19.62 -1.40 -9.53
C VAL A 541 20.67 -2.06 -10.41
N TRP A 542 21.81 -2.41 -9.80
CA TRP A 542 22.85 -3.23 -10.41
C TRP A 542 23.54 -4.11 -9.37
N ILE A 543 24.23 -5.12 -9.84
CA ILE A 543 24.94 -6.11 -9.02
C ILE A 543 26.42 -6.08 -9.39
N GLU A 544 27.30 -6.09 -8.36
CA GLU A 544 28.75 -6.27 -8.51
C GLU A 544 29.09 -7.67 -9.00
#